data_ef90913b95658b10d8d2a3579d8d4ddc
#
_entry.id   ef90913b95658b10d8d2a3579d8d4ddc
#
_cell.length_a   1.000
_cell.length_b   1.000
_cell.length_c   1.000
_cell.angle_alpha   90.00
_cell.angle_beta   90.00
_cell.angle_gamma   90.00
#
_symmetry.space_group_name_H-M   'P 1'
#
loop_
_entity.id
_entity.type
_entity.pdbx_description
1 polymer ?
#
loop_
_entity_poly.entity_id
_entity_poly.type
_entity_poly.pdbx_seq_one_letter_code
_entity_poly.pdbx_strand_id
1 'polypeptide(L)'
;MPNSLYVVFQAIANVKNEEQLRLALMDKIGEYFGVQHCGIYLIDEQPNSEINVQTIPAVCMENNPVGRYVVERHAPAHEQLILSPGDWKHFCSRQDHEHVMTGPIVCDGQLVGTLNLARNQGTEAFNADDIADLSALCIHLSAKLATLRAKEAKISNSLLVSPLTARELEIAELVAQGLTNAEIGRRLWITQNSVKQALKRMFRKLGVSARSEMVAKLHLISLN
;
A
#
# COMPACT_ATOMS: atom_id res chain seq x y z
N MET A 1 3.84 13.84 27.24
CA MET A 1 4.50 14.82 26.37
C MET A 1 3.76 14.81 25.05
N PRO A 2 3.10 15.88 24.64
CA PRO A 2 2.27 15.90 23.42
C PRO A 2 3.08 15.68 22.13
N ASN A 3 4.35 16.01 22.10
CA ASN A 3 5.23 15.94 20.92
C ASN A 3 6.25 14.79 21.04
N SER A 4 5.81 13.55 21.03
CA SER A 4 6.71 12.40 21.04
C SER A 4 6.49 11.50 19.81
N LEU A 5 7.54 10.89 19.30
CA LEU A 5 7.49 9.93 18.20
C LEU A 5 6.49 8.80 18.47
N TYR A 6 6.29 8.44 19.75
CA TYR A 6 5.29 7.47 20.18
C TYR A 6 3.85 7.88 19.79
N VAL A 7 3.51 9.17 19.87
CA VAL A 7 2.18 9.69 19.46
C VAL A 7 1.98 9.49 17.96
N VAL A 8 3.04 9.69 17.16
CA VAL A 8 2.99 9.45 15.70
C VAL A 8 2.82 7.95 15.43
N PHE A 9 3.54 7.07 16.12
CA PHE A 9 3.37 5.62 15.99
C PHE A 9 1.96 5.15 16.33
N GLN A 10 1.36 5.69 17.40
CA GLN A 10 -0.03 5.39 17.75
C GLN A 10 -1.01 5.87 16.66
N ALA A 11 -0.76 7.02 16.07
CA ALA A 11 -1.57 7.51 14.96
C ALA A 11 -1.47 6.59 13.74
N ILE A 12 -0.26 6.14 13.36
CA ILE A 12 -0.04 5.17 12.27
C ILE A 12 -0.79 3.85 12.56
N ALA A 13 -0.70 3.33 13.78
CA ALA A 13 -1.36 2.08 14.16
C ALA A 13 -2.88 2.14 13.95
N ASN A 14 -3.50 3.30 14.19
CA ASN A 14 -4.95 3.51 14.10
C ASN A 14 -5.47 3.80 12.68
N VAL A 15 -4.61 4.01 11.70
CA VAL A 15 -5.00 4.24 10.30
C VAL A 15 -5.71 3.01 9.73
N LYS A 16 -6.78 3.21 8.96
CA LYS A 16 -7.64 2.14 8.44
C LYS A 16 -7.49 1.88 6.94
N ASN A 17 -6.98 2.85 6.18
CA ASN A 17 -6.77 2.78 4.73
C ASN A 17 -5.61 3.67 4.29
N GLU A 18 -5.18 3.55 3.02
CA GLU A 18 -4.05 4.32 2.47
C GLU A 18 -4.32 5.83 2.42
N GLU A 19 -5.55 6.26 2.16
CA GLU A 19 -5.93 7.67 2.15
C GLU A 19 -5.71 8.32 3.53
N GLN A 20 -6.14 7.63 4.60
CA GLN A 20 -5.87 8.09 5.96
C GLN A 20 -4.37 8.09 6.29
N LEU A 21 -3.60 7.13 5.77
CA LEU A 21 -2.14 7.09 5.94
C LEU A 21 -1.50 8.36 5.38
N ARG A 22 -1.99 8.85 4.24
CA ARG A 22 -1.44 10.03 3.57
C ARG A 22 -1.91 11.35 4.15
N LEU A 23 -3.16 11.43 4.62
CA LEU A 23 -3.77 12.69 5.04
C LEU A 23 -3.75 12.88 6.56
N ALA A 24 -4.14 11.87 7.33
CA ALA A 24 -4.36 12.05 8.78
C ALA A 24 -3.09 12.11 9.63
N LEU A 25 -1.93 11.78 9.04
CA LEU A 25 -0.65 11.76 9.75
C LEU A 25 0.17 13.05 9.56
N MET A 26 -0.13 13.84 8.52
CA MET A 26 0.74 14.93 8.09
C MET A 26 0.91 16.00 9.17
N ASP A 27 -0.17 16.40 9.84
CA ASP A 27 -0.11 17.41 10.91
C ASP A 27 0.78 16.92 12.07
N LYS A 28 0.62 15.64 12.49
CA LYS A 28 1.40 15.08 13.59
C LYS A 28 2.88 14.90 13.25
N ILE A 29 3.18 14.47 12.02
CA ILE A 29 4.54 14.32 11.51
C ILE A 29 5.18 15.71 11.38
N GLY A 30 4.44 16.67 10.79
CA GLY A 30 4.89 18.05 10.64
C GLY A 30 5.21 18.71 11.99
N GLU A 31 4.33 18.54 12.97
CA GLU A 31 4.52 19.06 14.34
C GLU A 31 5.74 18.40 15.03
N TYR A 32 5.91 17.07 14.87
CA TYR A 32 7.01 16.32 15.47
C TYR A 32 8.37 16.79 14.95
N PHE A 33 8.54 16.85 13.62
CA PHE A 33 9.80 17.26 13.00
C PHE A 33 9.97 18.77 12.87
N GLY A 34 9.01 19.57 13.30
CA GLY A 34 9.05 21.03 13.16
C GLY A 34 9.13 21.47 11.70
N VAL A 35 8.42 20.78 10.79
CA VAL A 35 8.43 21.08 9.36
C VAL A 35 7.15 21.75 8.91
N GLN A 36 7.26 22.64 7.93
CA GLN A 36 6.13 23.32 7.32
C GLN A 36 5.53 22.55 6.16
N HIS A 37 6.34 21.67 5.55
CA HIS A 37 5.92 20.85 4.43
C HIS A 37 6.26 19.40 4.70
N CYS A 38 5.24 18.54 4.68
CA CYS A 38 5.44 17.09 4.70
C CYS A 38 4.42 16.41 3.82
N GLY A 39 4.78 15.23 3.29
CA GLY A 39 3.88 14.44 2.46
C GLY A 39 4.38 13.04 2.21
N ILE A 40 3.44 12.11 2.13
CA ILE A 40 3.69 10.74 1.66
C ILE A 40 3.35 10.67 0.17
N TYR A 41 4.30 10.18 -0.61
CA TYR A 41 4.15 9.88 -2.02
C TYR A 41 4.23 8.38 -2.23
N LEU A 42 3.24 7.77 -2.92
CA LEU A 42 3.22 6.35 -3.28
C LEU A 42 3.43 6.20 -4.79
N ILE A 43 4.33 5.29 -5.20
CA ILE A 43 4.81 5.14 -6.58
C ILE A 43 3.77 4.42 -7.46
N ASP A 44 3.05 3.47 -6.89
CA ASP A 44 2.16 2.55 -7.60
C ASP A 44 0.72 3.08 -7.81
N GLU A 45 0.42 4.32 -7.42
CA GLU A 45 -0.85 4.98 -7.73
C GLU A 45 -0.92 5.52 -9.17
N GLN A 46 -0.03 5.08 -10.07
CA GLN A 46 -0.02 5.53 -11.46
C GLN A 46 -0.31 4.46 -12.50
N PRO A 47 -1.61 4.20 -12.79
CA PRO A 47 -1.99 3.98 -14.15
C PRO A 47 -2.96 5.07 -14.62
N ASN A 48 -2.56 5.93 -15.56
CA ASN A 48 -3.43 6.77 -16.39
C ASN A 48 -4.02 8.08 -15.85
N SER A 49 -3.51 8.72 -14.81
CA SER A 49 -3.76 10.15 -14.67
C SER A 49 -2.60 10.92 -15.30
N GLU A 50 -2.89 11.85 -16.19
CA GLU A 50 -1.93 12.85 -16.65
C GLU A 50 -1.24 13.44 -15.42
N ILE A 51 0.01 13.02 -15.21
CA ILE A 51 0.82 13.48 -14.10
C ILE A 51 1.00 14.97 -14.33
N ASN A 52 0.37 15.77 -13.51
CA ASN A 52 0.74 17.17 -13.45
C ASN A 52 2.17 17.24 -12.91
N VAL A 53 3.12 17.30 -13.85
CA VAL A 53 4.59 17.29 -13.62
C VAL A 53 5.03 18.36 -12.61
N GLN A 54 4.17 19.33 -12.30
CA GLN A 54 4.42 20.36 -11.30
C GLN A 54 4.32 19.86 -9.84
N THR A 55 3.75 18.68 -9.59
CA THR A 55 3.59 18.14 -8.23
C THR A 55 4.64 17.10 -7.84
N ILE A 56 5.59 16.74 -8.72
CA ILE A 56 6.59 15.68 -8.49
C ILE A 56 8.06 16.17 -8.58
N PRO A 57 8.48 17.26 -7.96
CA PRO A 57 9.91 17.54 -7.84
C PRO A 57 10.60 16.57 -6.87
N ALA A 58 9.87 16.02 -5.88
CA ALA A 58 10.45 15.17 -4.84
C ALA A 58 10.84 13.76 -5.33
N VAL A 59 10.34 13.30 -6.47
CA VAL A 59 10.57 11.94 -7.01
C VAL A 59 11.23 11.96 -8.38
N CYS A 60 11.49 13.11 -8.97
CA CYS A 60 12.27 13.21 -10.19
C CYS A 60 13.75 12.89 -9.89
N MET A 61 14.09 11.59 -9.98
CA MET A 61 15.42 11.06 -9.62
C MET A 61 16.57 11.73 -10.39
N GLU A 62 16.32 12.21 -11.60
CA GLU A 62 17.34 12.90 -12.40
C GLU A 62 17.75 14.24 -11.79
N ASN A 63 16.82 14.92 -11.12
CA ASN A 63 17.03 16.26 -10.59
C ASN A 63 16.97 16.35 -9.06
N ASN A 64 16.80 15.22 -8.36
CA ASN A 64 16.75 15.19 -6.89
C ASN A 64 17.77 14.21 -6.31
N PRO A 65 18.97 14.68 -5.91
CA PRO A 65 20.01 13.83 -5.36
C PRO A 65 19.60 13.14 -4.04
N VAL A 66 18.77 13.76 -3.21
CA VAL A 66 18.24 13.14 -1.98
C VAL A 66 17.29 12.00 -2.33
N GLY A 67 16.38 12.23 -3.26
CA GLY A 67 15.47 11.17 -3.75
C GLY A 67 16.21 10.00 -4.37
N ARG A 68 17.25 10.27 -5.18
CA ARG A 68 18.10 9.24 -5.77
C ARG A 68 18.78 8.38 -4.71
N TYR A 69 19.36 8.99 -3.70
CA TYR A 69 19.99 8.27 -2.58
C TYR A 69 18.99 7.33 -1.88
N VAL A 70 17.78 7.82 -1.61
CA VAL A 70 16.71 7.02 -0.95
C VAL A 70 16.30 5.83 -1.81
N VAL A 71 16.16 6.02 -3.12
CA VAL A 71 15.79 4.93 -4.06
C VAL A 71 16.90 3.89 -4.16
N GLU A 72 18.15 4.31 -4.26
CA GLU A 72 19.28 3.38 -4.43
C GLU A 72 19.60 2.60 -3.14
N ARG A 73 19.37 3.19 -1.97
CA ARG A 73 19.82 2.62 -0.69
C ARG A 73 18.70 2.15 0.23
N HIS A 74 17.45 2.50 -0.06
CA HIS A 74 16.30 2.28 0.85
C HIS A 74 16.59 2.81 2.27
N ALA A 75 17.29 3.92 2.37
CA ALA A 75 17.68 4.57 3.62
C ALA A 75 17.28 6.05 3.60
N PRO A 76 16.87 6.64 4.72
CA PRO A 76 16.55 8.05 4.77
C PRO A 76 17.79 8.92 4.61
N ALA A 77 17.60 10.10 4.04
CA ALA A 77 18.65 11.08 3.87
C ALA A 77 18.11 12.52 3.93
N HIS A 78 18.94 13.45 4.37
CA HIS A 78 18.74 14.88 4.21
C HIS A 78 19.79 15.47 3.25
N GLU A 79 19.56 16.68 2.75
CA GLU A 79 20.40 17.28 1.73
C GLU A 79 21.88 17.38 2.13
N GLN A 80 22.19 17.71 3.39
CA GLN A 80 23.58 17.89 3.85
C GLN A 80 24.37 16.59 4.01
N LEU A 81 23.71 15.42 3.98
CA LEU A 81 24.39 14.13 3.89
C LEU A 81 24.99 13.87 2.50
N ILE A 82 24.48 14.54 1.47
CA ILE A 82 24.71 14.21 0.07
C ILE A 82 25.36 15.37 -0.66
N LEU A 83 25.02 16.61 -0.27
CA LEU A 83 25.41 17.86 -0.91
C LEU A 83 26.18 18.75 0.06
N SER A 84 26.98 19.65 -0.47
CA SER A 84 27.54 20.74 0.33
C SER A 84 26.45 21.70 0.79
N PRO A 85 26.63 22.38 1.95
CA PRO A 85 25.66 23.33 2.45
C PRO A 85 25.31 24.40 1.39
N GLY A 86 24.01 24.58 1.15
CA GLY A 86 23.46 25.54 0.19
C GLY A 86 23.28 25.02 -1.23
N ASP A 87 23.90 23.90 -1.61
CA ASP A 87 23.79 23.34 -2.97
C ASP A 87 22.37 22.83 -3.29
N TRP A 88 21.57 22.51 -2.28
CA TRP A 88 20.18 22.08 -2.48
C TRP A 88 19.37 23.04 -3.34
N LYS A 89 19.62 24.33 -3.22
CA LYS A 89 18.93 25.39 -3.99
C LYS A 89 19.08 25.26 -5.50
N HIS A 90 20.11 24.59 -5.97
CA HIS A 90 20.31 24.32 -7.40
C HIS A 90 19.38 23.20 -7.94
N PHE A 91 18.88 22.35 -7.04
CA PHE A 91 18.03 21.20 -7.40
C PHE A 91 16.54 21.43 -7.11
N CYS A 92 16.22 22.33 -6.19
CA CYS A 92 14.84 22.62 -5.79
C CYS A 92 14.42 24.00 -6.29
N SER A 93 13.38 24.03 -7.13
CA SER A 93 12.80 25.29 -7.63
C SER A 93 11.97 26.05 -6.58
N ARG A 94 11.64 25.41 -5.44
CA ARG A 94 10.85 26.00 -4.38
C ARG A 94 11.74 26.81 -3.46
N GLN A 95 11.48 28.11 -3.37
CA GLN A 95 12.23 29.03 -2.52
C GLN A 95 11.96 28.83 -1.02
N ASP A 96 10.85 28.19 -0.67
CA ASP A 96 10.44 27.91 0.70
C ASP A 96 11.01 26.60 1.26
N HIS A 97 11.75 25.82 0.48
CA HIS A 97 12.42 24.58 0.91
C HIS A 97 13.92 24.81 1.13
N GLU A 98 14.32 25.24 2.32
CA GLU A 98 15.75 25.42 2.66
C GLU A 98 16.42 24.09 3.00
N HIS A 99 15.76 23.25 3.83
CA HIS A 99 16.24 21.94 4.24
C HIS A 99 15.23 20.87 3.88
N VAL A 100 15.68 19.76 3.36
CA VAL A 100 14.84 18.64 2.97
C VAL A 100 15.36 17.32 3.54
N MET A 101 14.43 16.46 3.92
CA MET A 101 14.72 15.11 4.37
C MET A 101 13.69 14.15 3.77
N THR A 102 14.15 13.01 3.27
CA THR A 102 13.30 12.02 2.62
C THR A 102 13.59 10.64 3.21
N GLY A 103 12.55 9.89 3.50
CA GLY A 103 12.65 8.51 3.97
C GLY A 103 11.86 7.55 3.09
N PRO A 104 12.32 6.29 2.95
CA PRO A 104 11.70 5.27 2.11
C PRO A 104 10.48 4.64 2.77
N ILE A 105 9.47 4.31 1.97
CA ILE A 105 8.39 3.38 2.34
C ILE A 105 8.58 2.12 1.49
N VAL A 106 8.83 0.99 2.15
CA VAL A 106 9.23 -0.25 1.49
C VAL A 106 8.22 -1.36 1.82
N CYS A 107 7.74 -2.07 0.81
CA CYS A 107 6.92 -3.28 0.97
C CYS A 107 7.52 -4.40 0.11
N ASP A 108 7.63 -5.61 0.67
CA ASP A 108 8.17 -6.80 -0.01
C ASP A 108 9.53 -6.56 -0.69
N GLY A 109 10.41 -5.78 -0.03
CA GLY A 109 11.74 -5.44 -0.54
C GLY A 109 11.76 -4.40 -1.68
N GLN A 110 10.60 -3.87 -2.08
CA GLN A 110 10.48 -2.85 -3.12
C GLN A 110 10.16 -1.49 -2.51
N LEU A 111 10.75 -0.44 -3.05
CA LEU A 111 10.37 0.93 -2.72
C LEU A 111 8.98 1.21 -3.31
N VAL A 112 8.00 1.43 -2.48
CA VAL A 112 6.61 1.72 -2.88
C VAL A 112 6.21 3.16 -2.63
N GLY A 113 7.06 3.93 -1.98
CA GLY A 113 6.81 5.34 -1.72
C GLY A 113 7.89 6.02 -0.91
N THR A 114 7.68 7.29 -0.62
CA THR A 114 8.57 8.10 0.21
C THR A 114 7.77 9.01 1.15
N LEU A 115 8.34 9.27 2.34
CA LEU A 115 7.91 10.35 3.21
C LEU A 115 8.90 11.52 3.01
N ASN A 116 8.38 12.68 2.62
CA ASN A 116 9.16 13.86 2.30
C ASN A 116 8.87 14.97 3.30
N LEU A 117 9.91 15.57 3.84
CA LEU A 117 9.87 16.63 4.84
C LEU A 117 10.68 17.83 4.34
N ALA A 118 10.18 19.04 4.55
CA ALA A 118 10.93 20.25 4.25
C ALA A 118 10.72 21.32 5.32
N ARG A 119 11.82 21.96 5.68
CA ARG A 119 11.88 23.13 6.57
C ARG A 119 12.12 24.40 5.74
N ASN A 120 11.47 25.48 6.17
CA ASN A 120 11.59 26.78 5.53
C ASN A 120 12.93 27.46 5.86
N GLN A 121 13.22 28.51 5.12
CA GLN A 121 14.37 29.36 5.33
C GLN A 121 14.41 29.91 6.76
N GLY A 122 15.61 29.93 7.37
CA GLY A 122 15.83 30.42 8.73
C GLY A 122 15.54 29.39 9.82
N THR A 123 15.25 28.15 9.46
CA THR A 123 15.13 27.02 10.42
C THR A 123 16.45 26.24 10.49
N GLU A 124 16.61 25.44 11.55
CA GLU A 124 17.77 24.55 11.67
C GLU A 124 17.71 23.43 10.64
N ALA A 125 18.89 23.01 10.14
CA ALA A 125 19.03 21.87 9.28
C ALA A 125 18.65 20.56 10.01
N PHE A 126 18.28 19.52 9.25
CA PHE A 126 18.06 18.20 9.80
C PHE A 126 19.39 17.60 10.31
N ASN A 127 19.33 16.86 11.39
CA ASN A 127 20.48 16.26 12.06
C ASN A 127 20.39 14.72 12.11
N ALA A 128 21.35 14.08 12.79
CA ALA A 128 21.42 12.63 12.91
C ALA A 128 20.24 12.02 13.70
N ASP A 129 19.70 12.73 14.70
CA ASP A 129 18.55 12.28 15.46
C ASP A 129 17.29 12.34 14.61
N ASP A 130 17.12 13.40 13.80
CA ASP A 130 16.03 13.50 12.82
C ASP A 130 16.06 12.31 11.83
N ILE A 131 17.24 11.88 11.36
CA ILE A 131 17.41 10.71 10.48
C ILE A 131 17.04 9.42 11.20
N ALA A 132 17.46 9.25 12.46
CA ALA A 132 17.13 8.05 13.24
C ALA A 132 15.61 7.94 13.46
N ASP A 133 14.96 9.04 13.80
CA ASP A 133 13.53 9.11 14.02
C ASP A 133 12.75 8.90 12.72
N LEU A 134 13.22 9.48 11.61
CA LEU A 134 12.63 9.23 10.29
C LEU A 134 12.77 7.75 9.88
N SER A 135 13.92 7.13 10.19
CA SER A 135 14.13 5.70 9.93
C SER A 135 13.10 4.84 10.67
N ALA A 136 12.90 5.10 11.95
CA ALA A 136 11.92 4.39 12.77
C ALA A 136 10.50 4.61 12.22
N LEU A 137 10.16 5.85 11.85
CA LEU A 137 8.87 6.22 11.30
C LEU A 137 8.59 5.49 9.97
N CYS A 138 9.58 5.43 9.08
CA CYS A 138 9.48 4.74 7.79
C CYS A 138 9.25 3.23 7.95
N ILE A 139 9.84 2.59 8.96
CA ILE A 139 9.58 1.18 9.30
C ILE A 139 8.10 0.99 9.69
N HIS A 140 7.56 1.84 10.56
CA HIS A 140 6.17 1.77 10.98
C HIS A 140 5.20 2.03 9.81
N LEU A 141 5.49 3.00 8.96
CA LEU A 141 4.69 3.31 7.76
C LEU A 141 4.70 2.13 6.78
N SER A 142 5.87 1.56 6.51
CA SER A 142 6.04 0.40 5.62
C SER A 142 5.25 -0.81 6.11
N ALA A 143 5.38 -1.16 7.40
CA ALA A 143 4.65 -2.26 8.01
C ALA A 143 3.12 -2.05 7.98
N LYS A 144 2.69 -0.81 8.24
CA LYS A 144 1.26 -0.47 8.19
C LYS A 144 0.71 -0.55 6.78
N LEU A 145 1.41 0.01 5.80
CA LEU A 145 1.01 -0.03 4.38
C LEU A 145 0.92 -1.48 3.89
N ALA A 146 1.91 -2.32 4.17
CA ALA A 146 1.87 -3.75 3.84
C ALA A 146 0.63 -4.44 4.43
N THR A 147 0.29 -4.13 5.71
CA THR A 147 -0.90 -4.69 6.36
C THR A 147 -2.20 -4.23 5.69
N LEU A 148 -2.30 -2.95 5.30
CA LEU A 148 -3.47 -2.41 4.62
C LEU A 148 -3.66 -3.06 3.25
N ARG A 149 -2.59 -3.16 2.44
CA ARG A 149 -2.60 -3.79 1.11
C ARG A 149 -2.95 -5.28 1.16
N ALA A 150 -2.39 -6.02 2.13
CA ALA A 150 -2.74 -7.41 2.33
C ALA A 150 -4.21 -7.61 2.69
N LYS A 151 -4.79 -6.69 3.47
CA LYS A 151 -6.23 -6.70 3.81
C LYS A 151 -7.09 -6.41 2.57
N GLU A 152 -6.72 -5.42 1.77
CA GLU A 152 -7.45 -5.07 0.53
C GLU A 152 -7.36 -6.19 -0.51
N ALA A 153 -6.19 -6.80 -0.68
CA ALA A 153 -6.02 -7.97 -1.54
C ALA A 153 -6.90 -9.15 -1.10
N LYS A 154 -7.01 -9.41 0.21
CA LYS A 154 -7.92 -10.43 0.75
C LYS A 154 -9.39 -10.09 0.48
N ILE A 155 -9.79 -8.83 0.65
CA ILE A 155 -11.16 -8.39 0.35
C ILE A 155 -11.44 -8.50 -1.15
N SER A 156 -10.52 -8.06 -2.01
CA SER A 156 -10.64 -8.17 -3.47
C SER A 156 -10.70 -9.63 -3.91
N ASN A 157 -9.86 -10.50 -3.36
CA ASN A 157 -9.93 -11.93 -3.61
C ASN A 157 -11.25 -12.52 -3.10
N SER A 158 -11.74 -12.13 -1.92
CA SER A 158 -13.03 -12.59 -1.42
C SER A 158 -14.20 -12.10 -2.28
N LEU A 159 -14.12 -10.90 -2.84
CA LEU A 159 -15.09 -10.37 -3.80
C LEU A 159 -15.00 -11.06 -5.17
N LEU A 160 -13.80 -11.49 -5.60
CA LEU A 160 -13.62 -12.35 -6.77
C LEU A 160 -14.14 -13.78 -6.54
N VAL A 161 -14.17 -14.25 -5.28
CA VAL A 161 -14.77 -15.54 -4.88
C VAL A 161 -16.27 -15.45 -4.72
N SER A 162 -16.84 -14.28 -4.51
CA SER A 162 -18.28 -14.07 -4.26
C SER A 162 -19.13 -13.62 -5.47
N PRO A 163 -18.89 -14.05 -6.72
CA PRO A 163 -20.01 -14.12 -7.64
C PRO A 163 -20.92 -15.29 -7.32
N LEU A 164 -20.52 -16.17 -6.38
CA LEU A 164 -21.34 -17.32 -5.97
C LEU A 164 -22.25 -16.93 -4.79
N THR A 165 -23.53 -17.30 -4.90
CA THR A 165 -24.47 -17.22 -3.78
C THR A 165 -24.10 -18.22 -2.69
N ALA A 166 -24.61 -18.05 -1.46
CA ALA A 166 -24.39 -19.01 -0.37
C ALA A 166 -24.71 -20.46 -0.79
N ARG A 167 -25.79 -20.66 -1.57
CA ARG A 167 -26.17 -21.98 -2.09
C ARG A 167 -25.21 -22.52 -3.15
N GLU A 168 -24.63 -21.65 -3.96
CA GLU A 168 -23.61 -22.03 -4.94
C GLU A 168 -22.29 -22.35 -4.23
N LEU A 169 -21.94 -21.71 -3.12
CA LEU A 169 -20.78 -22.06 -2.29
C LEU A 169 -20.91 -23.45 -1.67
N GLU A 170 -22.07 -23.79 -1.08
CA GLU A 170 -22.34 -25.14 -0.57
C GLU A 170 -22.15 -26.21 -1.66
N ILE A 171 -22.64 -25.95 -2.88
CA ILE A 171 -22.44 -26.85 -4.03
C ILE A 171 -20.95 -26.92 -4.40
N ALA A 172 -20.23 -25.77 -4.39
CA ALA A 172 -18.81 -25.71 -4.71
C ALA A 172 -17.95 -26.53 -3.74
N GLU A 173 -18.23 -26.46 -2.44
CA GLU A 173 -17.57 -27.29 -1.43
C GLU A 173 -17.74 -28.78 -1.65
N LEU A 174 -18.97 -29.21 -1.97
CA LEU A 174 -19.23 -30.61 -2.26
C LEU A 174 -18.59 -31.08 -3.59
N VAL A 175 -18.49 -30.19 -4.56
CA VAL A 175 -17.74 -30.43 -5.81
C VAL A 175 -16.26 -30.60 -5.52
N ALA A 176 -15.67 -29.77 -4.66
CA ALA A 176 -14.28 -29.87 -4.25
C ALA A 176 -13.97 -31.17 -3.50
N GLN A 177 -14.94 -31.69 -2.75
CA GLN A 177 -14.88 -33.01 -2.11
C GLN A 177 -15.03 -34.18 -3.11
N GLY A 178 -15.23 -33.94 -4.39
CA GLY A 178 -15.32 -34.96 -5.44
C GLY A 178 -16.71 -35.57 -5.64
N LEU A 179 -17.76 -35.08 -4.95
CA LEU A 179 -19.10 -35.65 -5.06
C LEU A 179 -19.70 -35.48 -6.46
N THR A 180 -20.40 -36.47 -6.96
CA THR A 180 -21.17 -36.38 -8.20
C THR A 180 -22.43 -35.50 -8.05
N ASN A 181 -22.98 -35.03 -9.16
CA ASN A 181 -24.21 -34.23 -9.13
C ASN A 181 -25.39 -34.92 -8.44
N ALA A 182 -25.47 -36.26 -8.55
CA ALA A 182 -26.51 -37.05 -7.89
C ALA A 182 -26.30 -37.09 -6.38
N GLU A 183 -25.06 -37.23 -5.90
CA GLU A 183 -24.73 -37.22 -4.47
C GLU A 183 -24.92 -35.83 -3.86
N ILE A 184 -24.51 -34.77 -4.57
CA ILE A 184 -24.77 -33.38 -4.17
C ILE A 184 -26.29 -33.13 -4.06
N GLY A 185 -27.04 -33.57 -5.06
CA GLY A 185 -28.49 -33.44 -5.07
C GLY A 185 -29.11 -34.08 -3.85
N ARG A 186 -28.73 -35.34 -3.52
CA ARG A 186 -29.20 -36.04 -2.32
C ARG A 186 -28.85 -35.31 -1.02
N ARG A 187 -27.58 -34.85 -0.94
CA ARG A 187 -27.10 -34.18 0.29
C ARG A 187 -27.77 -32.83 0.54
N LEU A 188 -28.11 -32.11 -0.51
CA LEU A 188 -28.70 -30.77 -0.45
C LEU A 188 -30.21 -30.75 -0.64
N TRP A 189 -30.85 -31.94 -0.74
CA TRP A 189 -32.31 -32.12 -0.95
C TRP A 189 -32.82 -31.39 -2.20
N ILE A 190 -32.07 -31.47 -3.29
CA ILE A 190 -32.43 -30.92 -4.60
C ILE A 190 -32.21 -31.95 -5.70
N THR A 191 -32.79 -31.71 -6.89
CA THR A 191 -32.64 -32.64 -8.00
C THR A 191 -31.22 -32.56 -8.61
N GLN A 192 -30.76 -33.68 -9.19
CA GLN A 192 -29.51 -33.70 -9.95
C GLN A 192 -29.49 -32.64 -11.07
N ASN A 193 -30.64 -32.36 -11.69
CA ASN A 193 -30.75 -31.34 -12.72
C ASN A 193 -30.57 -29.93 -12.13
N SER A 194 -31.11 -29.67 -10.93
CA SER A 194 -30.87 -28.40 -10.22
C SER A 194 -29.38 -28.16 -9.95
N VAL A 195 -28.65 -29.21 -9.53
CA VAL A 195 -27.18 -29.15 -9.37
C VAL A 195 -26.49 -28.82 -10.69
N LYS A 196 -26.87 -29.50 -11.79
CA LYS A 196 -26.33 -29.25 -13.13
C LYS A 196 -26.54 -27.80 -13.59
N GLN A 197 -27.72 -27.23 -13.34
CA GLN A 197 -28.04 -25.85 -13.67
C GLN A 197 -27.25 -24.86 -12.79
N ALA A 198 -27.09 -25.16 -11.51
CA ALA A 198 -26.25 -24.36 -10.62
C ALA A 198 -24.79 -24.34 -11.09
N LEU A 199 -24.21 -25.51 -11.39
CA LEU A 199 -22.84 -25.62 -11.92
C LEU A 199 -22.66 -24.84 -13.23
N LYS A 200 -23.62 -24.88 -14.15
CA LYS A 200 -23.57 -24.09 -15.38
C LYS A 200 -23.52 -22.57 -15.10
N ARG A 201 -24.29 -22.09 -14.13
CA ARG A 201 -24.25 -20.70 -13.69
C ARG A 201 -22.91 -20.34 -13.03
N MET A 202 -22.41 -21.22 -12.16
CA MET A 202 -21.14 -21.06 -11.45
C MET A 202 -19.95 -21.02 -12.43
N PHE A 203 -19.92 -21.90 -13.43
CA PHE A 203 -18.88 -21.88 -14.47
C PHE A 203 -18.84 -20.54 -15.20
N ARG A 204 -20.01 -20.02 -15.58
CA ARG A 204 -20.11 -18.70 -16.22
C ARG A 204 -19.66 -17.57 -15.29
N LYS A 205 -20.04 -17.62 -14.02
CA LYS A 205 -19.66 -16.61 -13.01
C LYS A 205 -18.17 -16.64 -12.71
N LEU A 206 -17.57 -17.83 -12.69
CA LEU A 206 -16.15 -18.04 -12.40
C LEU A 206 -15.26 -17.95 -13.65
N GLY A 207 -15.85 -17.84 -14.86
CA GLY A 207 -15.09 -17.79 -16.11
C GLY A 207 -14.31 -19.09 -16.38
N VAL A 208 -14.89 -20.25 -16.03
CA VAL A 208 -14.29 -21.59 -16.25
C VAL A 208 -15.19 -22.44 -17.14
N SER A 209 -14.61 -23.42 -17.83
CA SER A 209 -15.31 -24.29 -18.77
C SER A 209 -15.49 -25.72 -18.26
N ALA A 210 -14.71 -26.12 -17.27
CA ALA A 210 -14.68 -27.49 -16.76
C ALA A 210 -14.78 -27.54 -15.22
N ARG A 211 -15.27 -28.67 -14.71
CA ARG A 211 -15.36 -28.94 -13.28
C ARG A 211 -14.00 -28.92 -12.58
N SER A 212 -12.98 -29.50 -13.23
CA SER A 212 -11.59 -29.49 -12.73
C SER A 212 -11.01 -28.09 -12.64
N GLU A 213 -11.28 -27.22 -13.62
CA GLU A 213 -10.88 -25.81 -13.59
C GLU A 213 -11.55 -25.06 -12.44
N MET A 214 -12.85 -25.35 -12.20
CA MET A 214 -13.56 -24.76 -11.07
C MET A 214 -12.94 -25.17 -9.74
N VAL A 215 -12.61 -26.43 -9.55
CA VAL A 215 -11.95 -26.94 -8.33
C VAL A 215 -10.57 -26.32 -8.15
N ALA A 216 -9.76 -26.25 -9.19
CA ALA A 216 -8.45 -25.62 -9.15
C ALA A 216 -8.55 -24.12 -8.78
N LYS A 217 -9.51 -23.41 -9.37
CA LYS A 217 -9.75 -22.00 -9.08
C LYS A 217 -10.22 -21.77 -7.65
N LEU A 218 -11.10 -22.62 -7.11
CA LEU A 218 -11.56 -22.56 -5.72
C LEU A 218 -10.42 -22.87 -4.74
N HIS A 219 -9.52 -23.81 -5.05
CA HIS A 219 -8.35 -24.08 -4.21
C HIS A 219 -7.36 -22.92 -4.15
N LEU A 220 -7.08 -22.25 -5.26
CA LEU A 220 -6.23 -21.05 -5.30
C LEU A 220 -6.80 -19.92 -4.42
N ILE A 221 -8.11 -19.88 -4.29
CA ILE A 221 -8.86 -18.89 -3.52
C ILE A 221 -8.88 -19.24 -2.01
N SER A 222 -8.88 -20.54 -1.66
CA SER A 222 -8.92 -21.03 -0.26
C SER A 222 -7.53 -21.02 0.40
N LEU A 223 -6.45 -20.93 -0.37
CA LEU A 223 -5.06 -20.96 0.10
C LEU A 223 -4.45 -19.57 0.30
N ASN A 224 -5.17 -18.51 -0.03
CA ASN A 224 -4.82 -17.11 0.22
C ASN A 224 -5.78 -16.50 1.26
#